data_00e8ae418b7598ddddb3e4c3b284497d
#
_entry.id   00e8ae418b7598ddddb3e4c3b284497d
#
_cell.length_a   1.000
_cell.length_b   1.000
_cell.length_c   1.000
_cell.angle_alpha   90.00
_cell.angle_beta   90.00
_cell.angle_gamma   90.00
#
_symmetry.space_group_name_H-M   'P 1'
#
loop_
_entity.id
_entity.type
_entity.pdbx_description
1 polymer ?
#
loop_
_entity_poly.entity_id
_entity_poly.type
_entity_poly.pdbx_seq_one_letter_code
_entity_poly.pdbx_strand_id
1 'polypeptide(L)'
;MVENYAVLPCNGLDKCAGVISGELAKRLCENAKNEIICPVFYRVSESKYNKIAGEHPLLVIDGCQTRCASKLAAEKKLKVSRKVTITEEAKNYKIELKKGLKIQEHENALIEIILNELNKAEEKVIQASDETNALYNFDYETFQNGKFIFRVPKVPEVYFNENDCWAYVIGNRARVGVTDFVQQNLSDILYFTPPDIGAEIDQFGEVGDIESSKSVFEIISPVSGKVVSINETLVQKPELLNENPYELGWVAELELTDFESDKELLIGFGKYFEIMKKKVGNFNV
;
A
#
# COMPACT_ATOMS: atom_id res chain seq x y z
N MET A 1 0.68 0.51 9.70
CA MET A 1 -0.51 0.41 10.60
C MET A 1 -1.13 -0.95 10.34
N VAL A 2 -1.51 -1.67 11.39
CA VAL A 2 -2.25 -2.94 11.24
C VAL A 2 -3.54 -2.63 10.49
N GLU A 3 -3.74 -3.24 9.32
CA GLU A 3 -5.00 -3.09 8.59
C GLU A 3 -6.14 -3.58 9.48
N ASN A 4 -7.11 -2.71 9.74
CA ASN A 4 -8.30 -3.08 10.49
C ASN A 4 -9.31 -3.65 9.50
N TYR A 5 -9.55 -4.96 9.55
CA TYR A 5 -10.51 -5.61 8.67
C TYR A 5 -11.95 -5.50 9.17
N ALA A 6 -12.87 -5.31 8.22
CA ALA A 6 -14.23 -5.76 8.37
C ALA A 6 -14.26 -7.27 8.06
N VAL A 7 -14.53 -8.13 9.04
CA VAL A 7 -14.43 -9.59 8.90
C VAL A 7 -15.81 -10.20 8.70
N LEU A 8 -16.06 -10.79 7.54
CA LEU A 8 -17.32 -11.46 7.20
C LEU A 8 -17.11 -12.99 7.15
N PRO A 9 -17.44 -13.72 8.23
CA PRO A 9 -17.31 -15.17 8.26
C PRO A 9 -18.53 -15.88 7.67
N CYS A 10 -18.32 -17.12 7.24
CA CYS A 10 -19.40 -18.08 7.02
C CYS A 10 -19.86 -18.67 8.37
N ASN A 11 -21.13 -18.50 8.70
CA ASN A 11 -21.73 -19.09 9.92
C ASN A 11 -22.46 -20.40 9.63
N GLY A 12 -21.89 -21.28 8.80
CA GLY A 12 -22.42 -22.61 8.55
C GLY A 12 -22.18 -23.55 9.74
N LEU A 13 -23.05 -23.48 10.74
CA LEU A 13 -22.94 -24.27 11.98
C LEU A 13 -23.23 -25.78 11.79
N ASP A 14 -23.55 -26.22 10.59
CA ASP A 14 -23.78 -27.61 10.20
C ASP A 14 -22.50 -28.36 9.77
N LYS A 15 -21.39 -27.65 9.63
CA LYS A 15 -20.11 -28.18 9.14
C LYS A 15 -18.93 -27.64 9.93
N CYS A 16 -17.95 -28.50 10.19
CA CYS A 16 -16.71 -28.15 10.88
C CYS A 16 -16.05 -26.91 10.27
N ALA A 17 -15.91 -26.86 8.95
CA ALA A 17 -15.33 -25.71 8.25
C ALA A 17 -16.06 -24.38 8.48
N GLY A 18 -17.38 -24.41 8.66
CA GLY A 18 -18.16 -23.21 9.01
C GLY A 18 -17.93 -22.78 10.46
N VAL A 19 -17.79 -23.73 11.38
CA VAL A 19 -17.45 -23.45 12.78
C VAL A 19 -16.06 -22.87 12.89
N ILE A 20 -15.08 -23.42 12.15
CA ILE A 20 -13.71 -22.88 12.05
C ILE A 20 -13.72 -21.46 11.51
N SER A 21 -14.49 -21.17 10.46
CA SER A 21 -14.64 -19.82 9.90
C SER A 21 -15.12 -18.81 10.95
N GLY A 22 -16.11 -19.18 11.75
CA GLY A 22 -16.61 -18.33 12.85
C GLY A 22 -15.60 -18.13 13.97
N GLU A 23 -14.89 -19.19 14.39
CA GLU A 23 -13.87 -19.13 15.43
C GLU A 23 -12.65 -18.30 14.99
N LEU A 24 -12.21 -18.47 13.73
CA LEU A 24 -11.13 -17.67 13.14
C LEU A 24 -11.51 -16.18 13.16
N ALA A 25 -12.72 -15.84 12.72
CA ALA A 25 -13.20 -14.45 12.74
C ALA A 25 -13.24 -13.87 14.15
N LYS A 26 -13.68 -14.66 15.14
CA LYS A 26 -13.71 -14.26 16.54
C LYS A 26 -12.29 -13.94 17.05
N ARG A 27 -11.32 -14.84 16.85
CA ARG A 27 -9.93 -14.63 17.30
C ARG A 27 -9.26 -13.44 16.60
N LEU A 28 -9.55 -13.20 15.32
CA LEU A 28 -9.09 -12.01 14.61
C LEU A 28 -9.61 -10.71 15.25
N CYS A 29 -10.85 -10.72 15.79
CA CYS A 29 -11.46 -9.55 16.39
C CYS A 29 -11.16 -9.39 17.90
N GLU A 30 -10.61 -10.43 18.58
CA GLU A 30 -10.23 -10.33 20.00
C GLU A 30 -8.99 -9.48 20.25
N ASN A 31 -8.00 -9.53 19.36
CA ASN A 31 -6.68 -8.94 19.57
C ASN A 31 -6.35 -7.76 18.62
N ALA A 32 -7.25 -7.39 17.73
CA ALA A 32 -7.03 -6.33 16.75
C ALA A 32 -8.22 -5.36 16.73
N LYS A 33 -8.05 -4.23 16.10
CA LYS A 33 -9.13 -3.26 15.82
C LYS A 33 -10.07 -3.73 14.69
N ASN A 34 -10.14 -5.04 14.44
CA ASN A 34 -11.00 -5.64 13.44
C ASN A 34 -12.46 -5.65 13.90
N GLU A 35 -13.39 -5.45 12.96
CA GLU A 35 -14.81 -5.47 13.25
C GLU A 35 -15.50 -6.65 12.56
N ILE A 36 -16.26 -7.44 13.34
CA ILE A 36 -16.96 -8.60 12.80
C ILE A 36 -18.29 -8.18 12.16
N ILE A 37 -18.53 -8.65 10.94
CA ILE A 37 -19.82 -8.56 10.27
C ILE A 37 -20.58 -9.87 10.50
N CYS A 38 -21.66 -9.81 11.26
CA CYS A 38 -22.51 -10.98 11.47
C CYS A 38 -23.38 -11.24 10.20
N PRO A 39 -23.19 -12.33 9.46
CA PRO A 39 -23.91 -12.60 8.23
C PRO A 39 -25.42 -12.75 8.43
N VAL A 40 -25.86 -13.20 9.61
CA VAL A 40 -27.28 -13.32 9.95
C VAL A 40 -27.88 -11.95 10.21
N PHE A 41 -27.27 -11.14 11.06
CA PHE A 41 -27.72 -9.79 11.38
C PHE A 41 -27.57 -8.81 10.22
N TYR A 42 -26.71 -9.08 9.26
CA TYR A 42 -26.55 -8.20 8.10
C TYR A 42 -27.87 -8.01 7.34
N ARG A 43 -28.69 -9.04 7.26
CA ARG A 43 -30.02 -8.97 6.60
C ARG A 43 -31.02 -8.12 7.38
N VAL A 44 -30.77 -7.88 8.66
CA VAL A 44 -31.67 -7.14 9.56
C VAL A 44 -31.17 -5.73 9.83
N SER A 45 -29.84 -5.53 9.85
CA SER A 45 -29.17 -4.27 10.18
C SER A 45 -28.18 -3.87 9.09
N GLU A 46 -28.67 -3.76 7.86
CA GLU A 46 -27.86 -3.53 6.67
C GLU A 46 -27.03 -2.25 6.75
N SER A 47 -27.64 -1.15 7.21
CA SER A 47 -26.95 0.15 7.33
C SER A 47 -25.73 0.13 8.23
N LYS A 48 -25.80 -0.61 9.34
CA LYS A 48 -24.67 -0.77 10.27
C LYS A 48 -23.48 -1.47 9.58
N TYR A 49 -23.76 -2.58 8.90
CA TYR A 49 -22.69 -3.39 8.33
C TYR A 49 -22.15 -2.85 7.01
N ASN A 50 -22.96 -2.11 6.24
CA ASN A 50 -22.49 -1.32 5.10
C ASN A 50 -21.50 -0.24 5.54
N LYS A 51 -21.75 0.41 6.69
CA LYS A 51 -20.82 1.37 7.27
C LYS A 51 -19.48 0.70 7.62
N ILE A 52 -19.51 -0.39 8.39
CA ILE A 52 -18.29 -1.15 8.77
C ILE A 52 -17.51 -1.60 7.53
N ALA A 53 -18.20 -2.16 6.52
CA ALA A 53 -17.56 -2.63 5.29
C ALA A 53 -17.07 -1.48 4.38
N GLY A 54 -17.53 -0.26 4.59
CA GLY A 54 -17.06 0.95 3.89
C GLY A 54 -15.89 1.64 4.59
N GLU A 55 -15.75 1.44 5.90
CA GLU A 55 -14.68 2.05 6.71
C GLU A 55 -13.39 1.18 6.76
N HIS A 56 -13.51 -0.13 6.45
CA HIS A 56 -12.40 -1.08 6.57
C HIS A 56 -12.33 -2.02 5.35
N PRO A 57 -11.12 -2.47 4.95
CA PRO A 57 -10.98 -3.50 3.93
C PRO A 57 -11.70 -4.78 4.35
N LEU A 58 -12.48 -5.38 3.42
CA LEU A 58 -13.33 -6.53 3.71
C LEU A 58 -12.56 -7.85 3.58
N LEU A 59 -12.39 -8.57 4.69
CA LEU A 59 -11.93 -9.95 4.73
C LEU A 59 -13.14 -10.91 4.75
N VAL A 60 -13.27 -11.73 3.73
CA VAL A 60 -14.31 -12.76 3.65
C VAL A 60 -13.72 -14.12 4.00
N ILE A 61 -14.35 -14.83 4.94
CA ILE A 61 -13.93 -16.17 5.38
C ILE A 61 -15.04 -17.18 5.03
N ASP A 62 -14.86 -17.92 3.94
CA ASP A 62 -15.76 -19.01 3.56
C ASP A 62 -15.35 -20.33 4.23
N GLY A 63 -16.31 -21.07 4.75
CA GLY A 63 -16.05 -22.39 5.31
C GLY A 63 -15.71 -23.43 4.23
N CYS A 64 -16.43 -23.41 3.10
CA CYS A 64 -16.31 -24.42 2.04
C CYS A 64 -16.69 -23.85 0.67
N GLN A 65 -16.64 -24.71 -0.37
CA GLN A 65 -16.93 -24.37 -1.76
C GLN A 65 -18.36 -23.82 -2.00
N THR A 66 -19.27 -23.91 -1.04
CA THR A 66 -20.58 -23.26 -1.10
C THR A 66 -20.45 -21.74 -1.09
N ARG A 67 -19.36 -21.19 -0.52
CA ARG A 67 -18.98 -19.76 -0.51
C ARG A 67 -20.09 -18.84 -0.03
N CYS A 68 -20.71 -19.17 1.09
CA CYS A 68 -21.85 -18.42 1.63
C CYS A 68 -21.52 -16.96 1.97
N ALA A 69 -20.36 -16.72 2.56
CA ALA A 69 -19.93 -15.36 2.90
C ALA A 69 -19.58 -14.54 1.65
N SER A 70 -18.88 -15.14 0.68
CA SER A 70 -18.59 -14.51 -0.62
C SER A 70 -19.89 -14.18 -1.39
N LYS A 71 -20.90 -15.06 -1.37
CA LYS A 71 -22.19 -14.81 -2.01
C LYS A 71 -22.93 -13.66 -1.34
N LEU A 72 -22.92 -13.60 -0.01
CA LEU A 72 -23.51 -12.47 0.72
C LEU A 72 -22.81 -11.16 0.39
N ALA A 73 -21.48 -11.15 0.35
CA ALA A 73 -20.72 -9.97 -0.04
C ALA A 73 -21.07 -9.49 -1.47
N ALA A 74 -21.20 -10.43 -2.42
CA ALA A 74 -21.62 -10.14 -3.79
C ALA A 74 -23.07 -9.63 -3.86
N GLU A 75 -24.01 -10.25 -3.13
CA GLU A 75 -25.42 -9.81 -3.02
C GLU A 75 -25.50 -8.35 -2.55
N LYS A 76 -24.63 -7.98 -1.58
CA LYS A 76 -24.57 -6.64 -0.98
C LYS A 76 -23.64 -5.68 -1.74
N LYS A 77 -23.08 -6.09 -2.86
CA LYS A 77 -22.15 -5.31 -3.70
C LYS A 77 -20.94 -4.76 -2.94
N LEU A 78 -20.45 -5.53 -1.96
CA LEU A 78 -19.30 -5.13 -1.16
C LEU A 78 -17.99 -5.38 -1.92
N LYS A 79 -17.06 -4.45 -1.82
CA LYS A 79 -15.68 -4.61 -2.35
C LYS A 79 -14.90 -5.54 -1.41
N VAL A 80 -14.57 -6.74 -1.86
CA VAL A 80 -13.82 -7.73 -1.09
C VAL A 80 -12.32 -7.50 -1.32
N SER A 81 -11.56 -7.25 -0.25
CA SER A 81 -10.12 -7.04 -0.29
C SER A 81 -9.35 -8.37 -0.17
N ARG A 82 -9.82 -9.29 0.66
CA ARG A 82 -9.18 -10.59 0.88
C ARG A 82 -10.19 -11.71 1.08
N LYS A 83 -9.84 -12.93 0.64
CA LYS A 83 -10.65 -14.14 0.81
C LYS A 83 -9.84 -15.27 1.41
N VAL A 84 -10.48 -16.00 2.31
CA VAL A 84 -9.96 -17.26 2.88
C VAL A 84 -11.05 -18.31 2.72
N THR A 85 -10.70 -19.52 2.28
CA THR A 85 -11.63 -20.67 2.21
C THR A 85 -11.07 -21.80 3.08
N ILE A 86 -11.69 -22.07 4.21
CA ILE A 86 -11.17 -23.03 5.22
C ILE A 86 -10.86 -24.41 4.63
N THR A 87 -11.74 -24.95 3.74
CA THR A 87 -11.49 -26.25 3.11
C THR A 87 -10.36 -26.24 2.09
N GLU A 88 -10.00 -25.11 1.51
CA GLU A 88 -8.86 -24.94 0.61
C GLU A 88 -7.59 -24.89 1.44
N GLU A 89 -7.57 -24.07 2.50
CA GLU A 89 -6.43 -24.00 3.42
C GLU A 89 -6.13 -25.35 4.09
N ALA A 90 -7.17 -26.06 4.54
CA ALA A 90 -7.00 -27.41 5.09
C ALA A 90 -6.30 -28.36 4.09
N LYS A 91 -6.61 -28.26 2.78
CA LYS A 91 -5.92 -29.04 1.73
C LYS A 91 -4.48 -28.61 1.55
N ASN A 92 -4.22 -27.30 1.51
CA ASN A 92 -2.89 -26.73 1.35
C ASN A 92 -1.93 -27.23 2.44
N TYR A 93 -2.43 -27.26 3.69
CA TYR A 93 -1.66 -27.72 4.85
C TYR A 93 -1.79 -29.21 5.15
N LYS A 94 -2.51 -29.99 4.30
CA LYS A 94 -2.73 -31.43 4.46
C LYS A 94 -3.37 -31.79 5.80
N ILE A 95 -4.27 -30.93 6.28
CA ILE A 95 -5.03 -31.13 7.51
C ILE A 95 -6.41 -31.68 7.15
N GLU A 96 -6.75 -32.86 7.65
CA GLU A 96 -8.06 -33.48 7.43
C GLU A 96 -9.08 -32.92 8.44
N LEU A 97 -10.11 -32.26 7.94
CA LEU A 97 -11.21 -31.75 8.77
C LEU A 97 -12.14 -32.89 9.15
N LYS A 98 -12.28 -33.15 10.46
CA LYS A 98 -13.14 -34.22 10.97
C LYS A 98 -14.61 -33.85 10.80
N LYS A 99 -15.45 -34.91 10.69
CA LYS A 99 -16.90 -34.75 10.77
C LYS A 99 -17.30 -34.42 12.22
N GLY A 100 -17.84 -33.23 12.43
CA GLY A 100 -18.28 -32.79 13.76
C GLY A 100 -18.23 -31.27 13.90
N LEU A 101 -18.76 -30.75 15.00
CA LEU A 101 -18.82 -29.29 15.26
C LEU A 101 -17.82 -28.84 16.33
N LYS A 102 -17.08 -29.80 16.95
CA LYS A 102 -16.06 -29.45 17.91
C LYS A 102 -14.73 -29.17 17.20
N ILE A 103 -14.15 -28.03 17.51
CA ILE A 103 -12.78 -27.72 17.15
C ILE A 103 -11.87 -28.54 18.03
N GLN A 104 -11.07 -29.42 17.44
CA GLN A 104 -10.09 -30.25 18.07
C GLN A 104 -8.68 -29.68 17.81
N GLU A 105 -7.65 -30.42 18.23
CA GLU A 105 -6.26 -29.96 18.12
C GLU A 105 -5.83 -29.67 16.67
N HIS A 106 -6.26 -30.51 15.72
CA HIS A 106 -5.93 -30.31 14.29
C HIS A 106 -6.63 -29.08 13.68
N GLU A 107 -7.89 -28.83 14.03
CA GLU A 107 -8.63 -27.67 13.60
C GLU A 107 -8.08 -26.38 14.26
N ASN A 108 -7.67 -26.48 15.53
CA ASN A 108 -6.95 -25.37 16.19
C ASN A 108 -5.63 -25.05 15.50
N ALA A 109 -4.84 -26.08 15.16
CA ALA A 109 -3.58 -25.86 14.42
C ALA A 109 -3.82 -25.14 13.08
N LEU A 110 -4.87 -25.51 12.34
CA LEU A 110 -5.25 -24.81 11.10
C LEU A 110 -5.61 -23.36 11.37
N ILE A 111 -6.38 -23.07 12.41
CA ILE A 111 -6.75 -21.70 12.79
C ILE A 111 -5.49 -20.89 13.09
N GLU A 112 -4.56 -21.41 13.90
CA GLU A 112 -3.31 -20.72 14.23
C GLU A 112 -2.43 -20.49 13.00
N ILE A 113 -2.35 -21.45 12.08
CA ILE A 113 -1.63 -21.30 10.82
C ILE A 113 -2.24 -20.14 10.01
N ILE A 114 -3.56 -20.12 9.81
CA ILE A 114 -4.24 -19.07 9.07
C ILE A 114 -4.10 -17.72 9.76
N LEU A 115 -4.24 -17.64 11.09
CA LEU A 115 -4.00 -16.43 11.87
C LEU A 115 -2.58 -15.90 11.66
N ASN A 116 -1.59 -16.80 11.78
CA ASN A 116 -0.19 -16.45 11.55
C ASN A 116 0.07 -15.99 10.11
N GLU A 117 -0.61 -16.55 9.13
CA GLU A 117 -0.49 -16.11 7.74
C GLU A 117 -1.20 -14.78 7.46
N LEU A 118 -2.35 -14.57 8.09
CA LEU A 118 -3.04 -13.29 8.04
C LEU A 118 -2.17 -12.21 8.72
N ASN A 119 -1.63 -12.52 9.90
CA ASN A 119 -0.71 -11.63 10.63
C ASN A 119 0.66 -11.52 9.95
N LYS A 120 1.21 -12.60 9.36
CA LYS A 120 2.46 -12.55 8.58
C LYS A 120 2.29 -11.86 7.22
N ALA A 121 1.11 -11.87 6.65
CA ALA A 121 0.83 -11.02 5.49
C ALA A 121 0.72 -9.54 5.92
N GLU A 122 0.26 -9.29 7.16
CA GLU A 122 0.37 -7.99 7.81
C GLU A 122 1.83 -7.67 8.16
N GLU A 123 2.57 -8.62 8.75
CA GLU A 123 4.02 -8.51 8.99
C GLU A 123 4.81 -8.50 7.67
N LYS A 124 4.40 -9.19 6.61
CA LYS A 124 4.99 -9.07 5.28
C LYS A 124 4.60 -7.78 4.56
N VAL A 125 3.43 -7.21 4.82
CA VAL A 125 3.10 -5.83 4.40
C VAL A 125 3.84 -4.84 5.30
N ILE A 126 3.98 -5.10 6.59
CA ILE A 126 4.82 -4.33 7.52
C ILE A 126 6.31 -4.64 7.27
N GLN A 127 6.73 -5.88 7.05
CA GLN A 127 8.09 -6.27 6.69
C GLN A 127 8.40 -6.00 5.20
N ALA A 128 7.44 -6.04 4.29
CA ALA A 128 7.62 -5.48 2.94
C ALA A 128 7.61 -3.95 2.97
N SER A 129 6.90 -3.28 3.89
CA SER A 129 7.10 -1.87 4.19
C SER A 129 8.37 -1.64 5.03
N ASP A 130 8.76 -2.55 5.93
CA ASP A 130 10.00 -2.48 6.71
C ASP A 130 11.21 -3.08 5.96
N GLU A 131 11.04 -4.08 5.09
CA GLU A 131 12.08 -4.52 4.14
C GLU A 131 12.18 -3.59 2.93
N THR A 132 11.11 -2.94 2.48
CA THR A 132 11.19 -1.80 1.57
C THR A 132 11.69 -0.54 2.30
N ASN A 133 11.38 -0.31 3.57
CA ASN A 133 12.01 0.73 4.36
C ASN A 133 13.45 0.37 4.76
N ALA A 134 13.80 -0.91 4.97
CA ALA A 134 15.17 -1.35 5.17
C ALA A 134 15.98 -1.39 3.86
N LEU A 135 15.33 -1.56 2.70
CA LEU A 135 15.92 -1.41 1.36
C LEU A 135 16.15 0.06 0.98
N TYR A 136 15.45 1.01 1.62
CA TYR A 136 15.48 2.44 1.29
C TYR A 136 15.99 3.30 2.46
N ASN A 137 16.93 2.82 3.25
CA ASN A 137 17.66 3.69 4.17
C ASN A 137 18.72 4.45 3.34
N PHE A 138 18.28 5.51 2.69
CA PHE A 138 19.14 6.33 1.86
C PHE A 138 20.15 7.09 2.73
N ASP A 139 21.41 7.11 2.31
CA ASP A 139 22.38 8.07 2.80
C ASP A 139 22.08 9.43 2.16
N TYR A 140 22.03 10.48 2.96
CA TYR A 140 21.66 11.82 2.51
C TYR A 140 22.81 12.80 2.62
N GLU A 141 23.01 13.59 1.57
CA GLU A 141 23.71 14.86 1.69
C GLU A 141 22.69 15.95 1.99
N THR A 142 23.01 16.85 2.90
CA THR A 142 22.11 17.91 3.35
C THR A 142 22.64 19.30 3.04
N PHE A 143 21.75 20.22 2.69
CA PHE A 143 22.05 21.63 2.54
C PHE A 143 21.06 22.47 3.35
N GLN A 144 21.57 23.33 4.22
CA GLN A 144 20.74 24.20 5.05
C GLN A 144 20.74 25.63 4.50
N ASN A 145 19.55 26.21 4.36
CA ASN A 145 19.34 27.62 4.07
C ASN A 145 18.32 28.23 5.02
N GLY A 146 18.77 29.05 5.96
CA GLY A 146 17.94 29.56 7.03
C GLY A 146 17.37 28.45 7.92
N LYS A 147 16.05 28.36 8.00
CA LYS A 147 15.35 27.32 8.75
C LYS A 147 15.11 26.03 7.96
N PHE A 148 15.33 26.04 6.65
CA PHE A 148 15.06 24.93 5.76
C PHE A 148 16.26 24.02 5.62
N ILE A 149 16.01 22.71 5.66
CA ILE A 149 17.00 21.66 5.44
C ILE A 149 16.56 20.87 4.22
N PHE A 150 17.42 20.84 3.19
CA PHE A 150 17.18 20.09 1.96
C PHE A 150 18.05 18.84 1.95
N ARG A 151 17.42 17.68 1.80
CA ARG A 151 18.08 16.37 1.72
C ARG A 151 18.11 15.91 0.27
N VAL A 152 19.20 15.34 -0.16
CA VAL A 152 19.32 14.70 -1.46
C VAL A 152 19.92 13.30 -1.26
N PRO A 153 19.28 12.22 -1.73
CA PRO A 153 19.79 10.86 -1.61
C PRO A 153 21.14 10.71 -2.31
N LYS A 154 22.15 10.24 -1.58
CA LYS A 154 23.49 9.96 -2.08
C LYS A 154 23.61 8.48 -2.48
N VAL A 155 22.76 8.07 -3.41
CA VAL A 155 22.64 6.69 -3.86
C VAL A 155 22.82 6.63 -5.37
N PRO A 156 23.71 5.75 -5.90
CA PRO A 156 24.01 5.69 -7.33
C PRO A 156 22.82 5.37 -8.24
N GLU A 157 21.84 4.64 -7.71
CA GLU A 157 20.62 4.22 -8.40
C GLU A 157 19.51 5.28 -8.37
N VAL A 158 19.73 6.43 -7.68
CA VAL A 158 18.80 7.55 -7.67
C VAL A 158 19.20 8.58 -8.70
N TYR A 159 18.29 8.89 -9.59
CA TYR A 159 18.44 9.84 -10.68
C TYR A 159 17.40 10.96 -10.53
N PHE A 160 17.72 12.12 -11.08
CA PHE A 160 16.87 13.32 -11.01
C PHE A 160 16.65 13.89 -12.41
N ASN A 161 15.57 14.62 -12.59
CA ASN A 161 15.36 15.46 -13.78
C ASN A 161 15.42 16.96 -13.43
N GLU A 162 15.33 17.81 -14.44
CA GLU A 162 15.35 19.27 -14.26
C GLU A 162 14.10 19.84 -13.59
N ASN A 163 13.02 19.05 -13.53
CA ASN A 163 11.75 19.37 -12.87
C ASN A 163 11.74 19.03 -11.38
N ASP A 164 12.90 18.71 -10.80
CA ASP A 164 13.04 18.34 -9.38
C ASP A 164 12.22 17.10 -8.97
N CYS A 165 12.05 16.16 -9.91
CA CYS A 165 11.52 14.83 -9.64
C CYS A 165 12.67 13.81 -9.64
N TRP A 166 12.48 12.72 -8.91
CA TRP A 166 13.50 11.66 -8.78
C TRP A 166 12.95 10.31 -9.23
N ALA A 167 13.87 9.45 -9.68
CA ALA A 167 13.62 8.03 -9.94
C ALA A 167 14.66 7.18 -9.21
N TYR A 168 14.24 6.19 -8.44
CA TYR A 168 15.07 5.16 -7.87
C TYR A 168 14.92 3.87 -8.67
N VAL A 169 15.98 3.46 -9.34
CA VAL A 169 15.98 2.39 -10.35
C VAL A 169 16.56 1.10 -9.79
N ILE A 170 15.77 0.01 -9.80
CA ILE A 170 16.20 -1.32 -9.39
C ILE A 170 15.81 -2.34 -10.48
N GLY A 171 16.79 -2.87 -11.18
CA GLY A 171 16.54 -3.80 -12.29
C GLY A 171 15.68 -3.17 -13.37
N ASN A 172 14.53 -3.75 -13.66
CA ASN A 172 13.58 -3.27 -14.68
C ASN A 172 12.47 -2.37 -14.09
N ARG A 173 12.64 -1.86 -12.87
CA ARG A 173 11.62 -1.03 -12.20
C ARG A 173 12.21 0.25 -11.66
N ALA A 174 11.37 1.28 -11.59
CA ALA A 174 11.71 2.52 -10.93
C ALA A 174 10.55 3.00 -10.05
N ARG A 175 10.87 3.48 -8.85
CA ARG A 175 9.96 4.34 -8.09
C ARG A 175 10.26 5.78 -8.41
N VAL A 176 9.23 6.58 -8.56
CA VAL A 176 9.34 8.00 -8.89
C VAL A 176 8.65 8.86 -7.83
N GLY A 177 9.10 10.11 -7.71
CA GLY A 177 8.54 11.06 -6.76
C GLY A 177 9.15 12.44 -6.89
N VAL A 178 8.81 13.32 -5.95
CA VAL A 178 9.31 14.70 -5.91
C VAL A 178 10.42 14.87 -4.88
N THR A 179 11.32 15.82 -5.10
CA THR A 179 12.46 16.07 -4.19
C THR A 179 12.08 16.93 -2.99
N ASP A 180 12.96 16.98 -1.98
CA ASP A 180 12.83 17.89 -0.85
C ASP A 180 12.68 19.36 -1.30
N PHE A 181 13.29 19.73 -2.42
CA PHE A 181 13.17 21.08 -2.97
C PHE A 181 11.73 21.40 -3.39
N VAL A 182 11.04 20.47 -4.05
CA VAL A 182 9.64 20.66 -4.45
C VAL A 182 8.74 20.79 -3.24
N GLN A 183 8.81 19.86 -2.28
CA GLN A 183 7.90 19.86 -1.14
C GLN A 183 8.12 21.09 -0.23
N GLN A 184 9.37 21.57 -0.07
CA GLN A 184 9.65 22.80 0.69
C GLN A 184 9.06 24.04 -0.02
N ASN A 185 9.06 24.05 -1.36
CA ASN A 185 8.46 25.12 -2.16
C ASN A 185 6.94 25.17 -2.04
N LEU A 186 6.31 24.01 -2.07
CA LEU A 186 4.86 23.87 -2.06
C LEU A 186 4.27 24.14 -0.67
N SER A 187 5.07 24.00 0.39
CA SER A 187 4.59 24.00 1.79
C SER A 187 3.66 22.80 2.04
N ASP A 188 2.58 22.99 2.81
CA ASP A 188 1.67 21.91 3.19
C ASP A 188 0.98 21.31 1.97
N ILE A 189 1.24 20.04 1.69
CA ILE A 189 0.60 19.26 0.63
C ILE A 189 -0.71 18.71 1.17
N LEU A 190 -1.79 18.96 0.45
CA LEU A 190 -3.17 18.68 0.87
C LEU A 190 -3.78 17.49 0.11
N TYR A 191 -3.45 17.36 -1.19
CA TYR A 191 -3.99 16.30 -2.04
C TYR A 191 -2.92 15.75 -2.96
N PHE A 192 -3.05 14.47 -3.29
CA PHE A 192 -2.27 13.78 -4.31
C PHE A 192 -3.22 13.05 -5.25
N THR A 193 -3.10 13.32 -6.54
CA THR A 193 -3.81 12.63 -7.62
C THR A 193 -2.86 11.64 -8.28
N PRO A 194 -3.02 10.33 -8.09
CA PRO A 194 -2.16 9.32 -8.68
C PRO A 194 -2.45 9.09 -10.15
N PRO A 195 -1.50 8.54 -10.92
CA PRO A 195 -1.75 8.06 -12.28
C PRO A 195 -2.60 6.78 -12.27
N ASP A 196 -3.20 6.45 -13.40
CA ASP A 196 -3.89 5.18 -13.58
C ASP A 196 -2.89 4.01 -13.63
N ILE A 197 -3.18 2.92 -12.90
CA ILE A 197 -2.39 1.68 -13.00
C ILE A 197 -2.55 1.13 -14.42
N GLY A 198 -1.43 0.82 -15.06
CA GLY A 198 -1.36 0.36 -16.45
C GLY A 198 -1.18 1.47 -17.47
N ALA A 199 -1.18 2.73 -17.08
CA ALA A 199 -0.83 3.85 -17.97
C ALA A 199 0.61 3.74 -18.45
N GLU A 200 0.85 4.08 -19.71
CA GLU A 200 2.19 4.21 -20.29
C GLU A 200 2.62 5.68 -20.15
N ILE A 201 3.75 5.91 -19.53
CA ILE A 201 4.31 7.23 -19.24
C ILE A 201 5.63 7.35 -20.01
N ASP A 202 5.75 8.37 -20.83
CA ASP A 202 7.02 8.72 -21.47
C ASP A 202 7.91 9.52 -20.50
N GLN A 203 9.22 9.51 -20.73
CA GLN A 203 10.13 10.42 -20.01
C GLN A 203 9.66 11.86 -20.18
N PHE A 204 9.62 12.63 -19.10
CA PHE A 204 9.05 13.97 -19.00
C PHE A 204 7.52 14.04 -19.19
N GLY A 205 6.82 12.90 -19.23
CA GLY A 205 5.36 12.84 -19.14
C GLY A 205 4.90 13.02 -17.69
N GLU A 206 3.64 13.39 -17.53
CA GLU A 206 3.01 13.55 -16.23
C GLU A 206 2.75 12.17 -15.56
N VAL A 207 3.10 12.06 -14.28
CA VAL A 207 2.90 10.85 -13.45
C VAL A 207 2.05 11.16 -12.21
N GLY A 208 1.23 12.19 -12.28
CA GLY A 208 0.29 12.62 -11.25
C GLY A 208 0.49 14.06 -10.81
N ASP A 209 -0.38 14.50 -9.91
CA ASP A 209 -0.43 15.88 -9.42
C ASP A 209 -0.37 15.95 -7.90
N ILE A 210 0.18 17.04 -7.40
CA ILE A 210 0.16 17.41 -5.99
C ILE A 210 -0.50 18.78 -5.84
N GLU A 211 -1.50 18.87 -4.96
CA GLU A 211 -2.09 20.13 -4.58
C GLU A 211 -1.61 20.56 -3.20
N SER A 212 -1.17 21.78 -3.11
CA SER A 212 -0.79 22.45 -1.86
C SER A 212 -1.70 23.64 -1.57
N SER A 213 -1.53 24.24 -0.40
CA SER A 213 -2.20 25.51 -0.09
C SER A 213 -1.82 26.67 -1.02
N LYS A 214 -0.75 26.53 -1.80
CA LYS A 214 -0.23 27.60 -2.69
C LYS A 214 -0.53 27.35 -4.17
N SER A 215 -0.38 26.11 -4.65
CA SER A 215 -0.47 25.78 -6.07
C SER A 215 -0.62 24.29 -6.31
N VAL A 216 -0.97 23.93 -7.55
CA VAL A 216 -0.87 22.56 -8.08
C VAL A 216 0.51 22.39 -8.72
N PHE A 217 1.10 21.21 -8.55
CA PHE A 217 2.37 20.83 -9.14
C PHE A 217 2.22 19.50 -9.87
N GLU A 218 2.45 19.52 -11.18
CA GLU A 218 2.50 18.34 -12.02
C GLU A 218 3.80 17.57 -11.76
N ILE A 219 3.69 16.29 -11.42
CA ILE A 219 4.85 15.44 -11.19
C ILE A 219 5.33 14.89 -12.53
N ILE A 220 6.50 15.32 -12.95
CA ILE A 220 7.07 14.98 -14.25
C ILE A 220 7.99 13.76 -14.11
N SER A 221 7.64 12.66 -14.77
CA SER A 221 8.41 11.42 -14.68
C SER A 221 9.85 11.59 -15.18
N PRO A 222 10.84 11.17 -14.40
CA PRO A 222 12.23 11.12 -14.88
C PRO A 222 12.47 10.02 -15.91
N VAL A 223 11.65 8.98 -15.96
CA VAL A 223 11.84 7.77 -16.75
C VAL A 223 10.59 7.36 -17.50
N SER A 224 10.77 6.65 -18.61
CA SER A 224 9.69 6.02 -19.37
C SER A 224 9.32 4.66 -18.80
N GLY A 225 8.03 4.35 -18.73
CA GLY A 225 7.58 3.05 -18.24
C GLY A 225 6.08 2.94 -18.14
N LYS A 226 5.64 1.73 -17.79
CA LYS A 226 4.25 1.42 -17.50
C LYS A 226 4.02 1.46 -15.99
N VAL A 227 3.00 2.19 -15.54
CA VAL A 227 2.63 2.24 -14.13
C VAL A 227 2.15 0.86 -13.67
N VAL A 228 2.87 0.26 -12.73
CA VAL A 228 2.54 -1.06 -12.16
C VAL A 228 1.99 -0.97 -10.74
N SER A 229 2.30 0.11 -10.04
CA SER A 229 1.80 0.37 -8.67
C SER A 229 1.77 1.86 -8.38
N ILE A 230 0.87 2.27 -7.48
CA ILE A 230 0.79 3.62 -6.94
C ILE A 230 0.93 3.56 -5.41
N ASN A 231 1.38 4.63 -4.79
CA ASN A 231 1.43 4.73 -3.35
C ASN A 231 0.05 5.11 -2.78
N GLU A 232 -0.77 4.10 -2.51
CA GLU A 232 -2.12 4.32 -1.96
C GLU A 232 -2.10 5.07 -0.62
N THR A 233 -0.98 5.02 0.13
CA THR A 233 -0.85 5.73 1.39
C THR A 233 -0.85 7.25 1.19
N LEU A 234 -0.27 7.74 0.10
CA LEU A 234 -0.27 9.18 -0.23
C LEU A 234 -1.66 9.72 -0.55
N VAL A 235 -2.54 8.90 -1.13
CA VAL A 235 -3.93 9.30 -1.42
C VAL A 235 -4.69 9.62 -0.12
N GLN A 236 -4.33 8.94 0.98
CA GLN A 236 -4.94 9.14 2.29
C GLN A 236 -4.15 10.11 3.18
N LYS A 237 -2.83 10.21 2.96
CA LYS A 237 -1.87 10.97 3.76
C LYS A 237 -0.86 11.68 2.88
N PRO A 238 -1.28 12.69 2.12
CA PRO A 238 -0.40 13.43 1.21
C PRO A 238 0.73 14.18 1.94
N GLU A 239 0.57 14.46 3.23
CA GLU A 239 1.59 15.04 4.10
C GLU A 239 2.88 14.21 4.20
N LEU A 240 2.87 12.92 3.85
CA LEU A 240 4.07 12.10 3.78
C LEU A 240 5.07 12.62 2.74
N LEU A 241 4.61 13.33 1.70
CA LEU A 241 5.49 14.02 0.76
C LEU A 241 6.29 15.14 1.44
N ASN A 242 5.74 15.79 2.45
CA ASN A 242 6.45 16.78 3.25
C ASN A 242 7.41 16.14 4.27
N GLU A 243 6.99 15.04 4.89
CA GLU A 243 7.76 14.41 5.96
C GLU A 243 8.94 13.60 5.42
N ASN A 244 8.68 12.81 4.39
CA ASN A 244 9.65 11.89 3.82
C ASN A 244 9.41 11.68 2.31
N PRO A 245 9.87 12.62 1.44
CA PRO A 245 9.58 12.59 0.00
C PRO A 245 10.27 11.45 -0.76
N TYR A 246 11.29 10.80 -0.19
CA TYR A 246 12.11 9.82 -0.91
C TYR A 246 11.72 8.36 -0.57
N GLU A 247 11.60 7.98 0.71
CA GLU A 247 11.30 6.60 1.08
C GLU A 247 9.79 6.34 1.18
N LEU A 248 9.05 7.22 1.88
CA LEU A 248 7.60 7.06 2.10
C LEU A 248 6.76 7.83 1.07
N GLY A 249 7.32 8.91 0.51
CA GLY A 249 6.67 9.82 -0.43
C GLY A 249 6.86 9.46 -1.91
N TRP A 250 7.21 8.21 -2.27
CA TRP A 250 7.17 7.79 -3.67
C TRP A 250 5.73 7.84 -4.19
N VAL A 251 5.52 8.21 -5.44
CA VAL A 251 4.19 8.42 -6.02
C VAL A 251 3.72 7.24 -6.87
N ALA A 252 4.60 6.68 -7.69
CA ALA A 252 4.32 5.54 -8.54
C ALA A 252 5.54 4.64 -8.70
N GLU A 253 5.29 3.36 -9.00
CA GLU A 253 6.30 2.40 -9.47
C GLU A 253 6.03 2.09 -10.93
N LEU A 254 7.05 2.23 -11.77
CA LEU A 254 6.99 1.97 -13.20
C LEU A 254 7.82 0.74 -13.58
N GLU A 255 7.29 -0.09 -14.47
CA GLU A 255 8.07 -1.07 -15.21
C GLU A 255 8.70 -0.35 -16.40
N LEU A 256 10.05 -0.26 -16.41
CA LEU A 256 10.80 0.55 -17.36
C LEU A 256 10.73 -0.01 -18.78
N THR A 257 10.63 0.87 -19.76
CA THR A 257 10.56 0.50 -21.20
C THR A 257 11.89 0.72 -21.90
N ASP A 258 12.58 1.84 -21.69
CA ASP A 258 13.87 2.18 -22.32
C ASP A 258 14.76 3.03 -21.40
N PHE A 259 15.19 2.45 -20.30
CA PHE A 259 15.97 3.18 -19.29
C PHE A 259 17.34 3.65 -19.80
N GLU A 260 17.98 2.90 -20.70
CA GLU A 260 19.30 3.29 -21.22
C GLU A 260 19.22 4.60 -22.05
N SER A 261 18.13 4.80 -22.79
CA SER A 261 17.87 6.04 -23.48
C SER A 261 17.52 7.17 -22.51
N ASP A 262 16.63 6.90 -21.55
CA ASP A 262 16.20 7.90 -20.55
C ASP A 262 17.38 8.43 -19.73
N LYS A 263 18.31 7.55 -19.39
CA LYS A 263 19.46 7.82 -18.54
C LYS A 263 20.37 8.93 -19.09
N GLU A 264 20.42 9.12 -20.39
CA GLU A 264 21.23 10.15 -21.03
C GLU A 264 20.82 11.58 -20.60
N LEU A 265 19.54 11.76 -20.28
CA LEU A 265 18.97 13.05 -19.87
C LEU A 265 18.83 13.18 -18.34
N LEU A 266 19.17 12.13 -17.60
CA LEU A 266 19.07 12.13 -16.14
C LEU A 266 20.29 12.75 -15.46
N ILE A 267 20.06 13.25 -14.26
CA ILE A 267 21.04 13.94 -13.44
C ILE A 267 21.35 13.04 -12.23
N GLY A 268 22.63 12.68 -12.07
CA GLY A 268 23.06 11.97 -10.88
C GLY A 268 23.21 12.90 -9.66
N PHE A 269 23.31 12.29 -8.46
CA PHE A 269 23.36 12.95 -7.17
C PHE A 269 24.25 14.21 -7.15
N GLY A 270 25.54 14.09 -7.50
CA GLY A 270 26.49 15.20 -7.33
C GLY A 270 26.13 16.44 -8.15
N LYS A 271 25.69 16.25 -9.39
CA LYS A 271 25.26 17.35 -10.26
C LYS A 271 23.93 17.94 -9.77
N TYR A 272 22.98 17.08 -9.36
CA TYR A 272 21.70 17.57 -8.87
C TYR A 272 21.86 18.35 -7.56
N PHE A 273 22.70 17.90 -6.64
CA PHE A 273 22.95 18.61 -5.39
C PHE A 273 23.46 20.04 -5.61
N GLU A 274 24.37 20.24 -6.57
CA GLU A 274 24.86 21.59 -6.93
C GLU A 274 23.77 22.45 -7.62
N ILE A 275 22.92 21.85 -8.44
CA ILE A 275 21.77 22.55 -9.06
C ILE A 275 20.77 22.99 -7.97
N MET A 276 20.43 22.08 -7.06
CA MET A 276 19.52 22.35 -5.95
C MET A 276 20.03 23.49 -5.06
N LYS A 277 21.33 23.48 -4.69
CA LYS A 277 21.93 24.58 -3.89
C LYS A 277 21.80 25.94 -4.58
N LYS A 278 21.99 25.99 -5.90
CA LYS A 278 21.81 27.24 -6.67
C LYS A 278 20.34 27.69 -6.69
N LYS A 279 19.41 26.74 -6.87
CA LYS A 279 17.97 27.04 -6.82
C LYS A 279 17.59 27.59 -5.44
N VAL A 280 18.06 26.94 -4.37
CA VAL A 280 17.81 27.36 -2.98
C VAL A 280 18.45 28.72 -2.66
N GLY A 281 19.64 29.03 -3.19
CA GLY A 281 20.27 30.33 -3.03
C GLY A 281 19.48 31.51 -3.65
N ASN A 282 18.64 31.21 -4.63
CA ASN A 282 17.73 32.19 -5.25
C ASN A 282 16.32 32.19 -4.58
N PHE A 283 16.13 31.36 -3.56
CA PHE A 283 14.88 31.25 -2.82
C PHE A 283 14.75 32.49 -1.92
N ASN A 284 13.90 33.44 -2.35
CA ASN A 284 13.51 34.56 -1.49
C ASN A 284 12.56 34.04 -0.40
N VAL A 285 13.06 33.95 0.82
CA VAL A 285 12.29 33.61 2.03
C VAL A 285 11.41 34.80 2.44
#